data_b1d8604258ff4c71d1747526a26d8aff
#
_entry.id   b1d8604258ff4c71d1747526a26d8aff
#
_cell.length_a   1.000
_cell.length_b   1.000
_cell.length_c   1.000
_cell.angle_alpha   90.00
_cell.angle_beta   90.00
_cell.angle_gamma   90.00
#
_symmetry.space_group_name_H-M   'P 1'
#
loop_
_entity.id
_entity.type
_entity.pdbx_description
1 polymer ?
#
loop_
_entity_poly.entity_id
_entity_poly.type
_entity_poly.pdbx_seq_one_letter_code
_entity_poly.pdbx_strand_id
1 'polypeptide(L)'
;MKKIGFAIMLLGMLAACSYPQPTTSPSDSATQVALFAQATLTKAAVVVQEDQTSTAIAVQPTFTATSVPATATSVPPTATTIPATATTMPTATVTPIPPTSTTLPTTAPGQAIRLSFAPGTTNIIAEGQMSANTTRRYVFWANKNQFMDISLNSASGAHIAITSPSGKKLVNFDQGWTWYQDYISENGDWYIDIKAGQYDTDYSLYLGIPQRLSFAPNTPSMTVKATIPAGRVHNFIAWGNKGQTLKVSVTPTQNFKLSIYHVNGTVLLSGMGEVTSFESPLPEAGDYLINVFSAAATPTEITLTLSIK
;
A
#
# COMPACT_ATOMS: atom_id res chain seq x y z
N MET A 1 67.13 22.34 15.71
CA MET A 1 66.17 22.30 14.58
C MET A 1 64.81 22.72 15.11
N LYS A 2 64.41 23.96 14.82
CA LYS A 2 63.22 24.62 15.34
C LYS A 2 62.01 24.28 14.43
N LYS A 3 60.91 23.73 14.98
CA LYS A 3 59.63 23.62 14.29
C LYS A 3 58.78 24.81 14.64
N ILE A 4 58.44 25.61 13.63
CA ILE A 4 57.52 26.76 13.72
C ILE A 4 56.12 26.23 13.48
N GLY A 5 55.24 26.41 14.47
CA GLY A 5 53.80 26.13 14.34
C GLY A 5 53.08 27.37 13.79
N PHE A 6 52.28 27.15 12.76
CA PHE A 6 51.41 28.18 12.18
C PHE A 6 49.98 27.96 12.70
N ALA A 7 49.51 28.87 13.55
CA ALA A 7 48.13 28.88 14.01
C ALA A 7 47.32 29.80 13.07
N ILE A 8 46.34 29.23 12.35
CA ILE A 8 45.35 30.00 11.58
C ILE A 8 44.10 30.10 12.42
N MET A 9 43.82 31.30 12.89
CA MET A 9 42.59 31.67 13.60
C MET A 9 41.55 32.04 12.55
N LEU A 10 40.53 31.16 12.35
CA LEU A 10 39.41 31.46 11.46
C LEU A 10 38.22 31.91 12.30
N LEU A 11 37.94 33.21 12.26
CA LEU A 11 36.82 33.88 12.88
C LEU A 11 35.62 33.76 11.90
N GLY A 12 34.68 32.82 12.13
CA GLY A 12 33.48 32.64 11.32
C GLY A 12 32.27 33.25 12.01
N MET A 13 31.72 34.31 11.44
CA MET A 13 30.45 34.94 11.82
C MET A 13 29.28 33.94 11.78
N LEU A 14 28.60 33.77 12.92
CA LEU A 14 27.29 33.13 13.01
C LEU A 14 26.24 34.13 12.52
N ALA A 15 25.81 33.99 11.27
CA ALA A 15 24.55 34.57 10.81
C ALA A 15 23.40 33.64 11.21
N ALA A 16 22.64 34.02 12.22
CA ALA A 16 21.42 33.36 12.61
C ALA A 16 20.35 33.65 11.54
N CYS A 17 20.16 32.73 10.60
CA CYS A 17 18.96 32.71 9.77
C CYS A 17 17.82 32.06 10.56
N SER A 18 16.89 32.91 11.07
CA SER A 18 15.61 32.47 11.60
C SER A 18 14.78 31.93 10.44
N TYR A 19 14.66 30.60 10.32
CA TYR A 19 13.67 29.97 9.46
C TYR A 19 12.31 30.04 10.17
N PRO A 20 11.25 30.51 9.49
CA PRO A 20 9.91 30.39 10.03
C PRO A 20 9.53 28.90 10.07
N GLN A 21 9.17 28.42 11.26
CA GLN A 21 8.66 27.07 11.45
C GLN A 21 7.31 26.96 10.75
N PRO A 22 7.09 25.99 9.85
CA PRO A 22 5.77 25.78 9.29
C PRO A 22 4.84 25.27 10.39
N THR A 23 3.78 26.00 10.66
CA THR A 23 2.65 25.53 11.49
C THR A 23 1.93 24.44 10.70
N THR A 24 2.21 23.19 11.02
CA THR A 24 1.49 22.04 10.43
C THR A 24 0.09 21.98 10.99
N SER A 25 -0.89 22.25 10.13
CA SER A 25 -2.30 21.95 10.36
C SER A 25 -2.52 20.43 10.29
N PRO A 26 -3.39 19.83 11.13
CA PRO A 26 -3.54 18.36 11.24
C PRO A 26 -4.41 17.74 10.14
N SER A 27 -4.20 18.07 8.87
CA SER A 27 -5.09 17.63 7.79
C SER A 27 -4.48 16.82 6.66
N ASP A 28 -3.24 16.29 6.78
CA ASP A 28 -2.59 15.65 5.63
C ASP A 28 -2.27 14.16 5.77
N SER A 29 -3.26 13.35 6.20
CA SER A 29 -3.21 11.89 6.00
C SER A 29 -3.04 11.50 4.52
N ALA A 30 -3.56 12.32 3.61
CA ALA A 30 -3.43 12.11 2.16
C ALA A 30 -1.99 12.28 1.66
N THR A 31 -1.26 13.26 2.18
CA THR A 31 0.14 13.51 1.81
C THR A 31 1.05 12.42 2.34
N GLN A 32 0.76 11.85 3.50
CA GLN A 32 1.56 10.77 4.08
C GLN A 32 1.44 9.46 3.27
N VAL A 33 0.23 9.10 2.82
CA VAL A 33 0.04 7.90 1.97
C VAL A 33 0.73 8.06 0.61
N ALA A 34 0.76 9.27 0.04
CA ALA A 34 1.52 9.55 -1.18
C ALA A 34 3.05 9.41 -0.98
N LEU A 35 3.57 9.79 0.19
CA LEU A 35 4.97 9.62 0.56
C LEU A 35 5.36 8.13 0.70
N PHE A 36 4.47 7.28 1.24
CA PHE A 36 4.71 5.84 1.31
C PHE A 36 4.78 5.19 -0.08
N ALA A 37 3.93 5.65 -1.02
CA ALA A 37 4.02 5.21 -2.42
C ALA A 37 5.35 5.66 -3.09
N GLN A 38 5.88 6.84 -2.76
CA GLN A 38 7.15 7.34 -3.30
C GLN A 38 8.38 6.60 -2.73
N ALA A 39 8.37 6.21 -1.46
CA ALA A 39 9.49 5.46 -0.86
C ALA A 39 9.69 4.10 -1.54
N THR A 40 8.61 3.47 -1.99
CA THR A 40 8.66 2.21 -2.75
C THR A 40 9.21 2.43 -4.17
N LEU A 41 8.92 3.59 -4.80
CA LEU A 41 9.38 3.94 -6.14
C LEU A 41 10.89 4.23 -6.23
N THR A 42 11.49 4.81 -5.19
CA THR A 42 12.90 5.19 -5.23
C THR A 42 13.83 3.97 -5.31
N LYS A 43 13.41 2.80 -4.85
CA LYS A 43 14.20 1.57 -4.92
C LYS A 43 14.10 0.85 -6.28
N ALA A 44 12.98 1.00 -6.98
CA ALA A 44 12.81 0.44 -8.33
C ALA A 44 13.59 1.21 -9.40
N ALA A 45 13.87 2.50 -9.19
CA ALA A 45 14.56 3.34 -10.18
C ALA A 45 16.08 3.11 -10.26
N VAL A 46 16.70 2.44 -9.29
CA VAL A 46 18.16 2.22 -9.25
C VAL A 46 18.60 0.97 -10.06
N VAL A 47 17.68 0.09 -10.46
CA VAL A 47 18.03 -1.20 -11.11
C VAL A 47 17.92 -1.17 -12.65
N VAL A 48 17.41 -0.10 -13.27
CA VAL A 48 17.07 -0.08 -14.72
C VAL A 48 18.09 0.69 -15.58
N GLN A 49 19.30 0.92 -15.14
CA GLN A 49 20.29 1.65 -15.97
C GLN A 49 21.52 0.81 -16.31
N GLU A 50 21.32 -0.39 -16.88
CA GLU A 50 22.32 -1.04 -17.73
C GLU A 50 21.63 -1.90 -18.80
N ASP A 51 22.04 -1.69 -20.05
CA ASP A 51 21.74 -2.39 -21.32
C ASP A 51 20.54 -1.92 -22.16
N GLN A 52 20.81 -0.88 -22.94
CA GLN A 52 20.12 -0.68 -24.22
C GLN A 52 21.12 -0.52 -25.37
N THR A 53 21.55 -1.64 -25.93
CA THR A 53 22.07 -1.66 -27.30
C THR A 53 21.50 -2.92 -27.97
N SER A 54 20.41 -2.77 -28.72
CA SER A 54 19.94 -3.81 -29.63
C SER A 54 19.21 -3.21 -30.80
N THR A 55 19.77 -3.49 -31.96
CA THR A 55 19.45 -3.10 -33.32
C THR A 55 18.03 -3.49 -33.74
N ALA A 56 17.27 -2.50 -34.24
CA ALA A 56 15.95 -2.71 -34.83
C ALA A 56 16.07 -3.36 -36.22
N ILE A 57 15.50 -4.55 -36.42
CA ILE A 57 15.19 -5.13 -37.73
C ILE A 57 13.66 -5.05 -37.90
N ALA A 58 13.22 -4.19 -38.83
CA ALA A 58 11.85 -4.08 -39.25
C ALA A 58 11.46 -5.23 -40.16
N VAL A 59 10.55 -6.10 -39.75
CA VAL A 59 9.89 -7.07 -40.63
C VAL A 59 8.41 -6.69 -40.69
N GLN A 60 7.98 -6.28 -41.89
CA GLN A 60 6.61 -5.90 -42.19
C GLN A 60 5.80 -7.16 -42.61
N PRO A 61 4.74 -7.57 -41.92
CA PRO A 61 3.85 -8.61 -42.40
C PRO A 61 2.78 -8.03 -43.32
N THR A 62 2.71 -8.58 -44.51
CA THR A 62 1.66 -8.32 -45.52
C THR A 62 0.45 -9.21 -45.16
N PHE A 63 -0.68 -8.63 -44.83
CA PHE A 63 -1.94 -9.36 -44.62
C PHE A 63 -2.79 -9.36 -45.88
N THR A 64 -3.04 -10.54 -46.44
CA THR A 64 -4.01 -10.75 -47.52
C THR A 64 -5.37 -11.01 -46.90
N ALA A 65 -6.31 -10.12 -47.13
CA ALA A 65 -7.69 -10.29 -46.65
C ALA A 65 -8.47 -11.21 -47.59
N THR A 66 -8.92 -12.36 -47.07
CA THR A 66 -9.86 -13.25 -47.77
C THR A 66 -11.26 -12.98 -47.20
N SER A 67 -12.14 -12.48 -48.02
CA SER A 67 -13.54 -12.21 -47.68
C SER A 67 -14.38 -13.50 -47.82
N VAL A 68 -15.03 -13.91 -46.72
CA VAL A 68 -16.03 -14.97 -46.70
C VAL A 68 -17.43 -14.33 -46.58
N PRO A 69 -18.40 -14.66 -47.47
CA PRO A 69 -19.73 -14.06 -47.37
C PRO A 69 -20.54 -14.71 -46.23
N ALA A 70 -21.18 -13.84 -45.43
CA ALA A 70 -22.04 -14.22 -44.31
C ALA A 70 -23.44 -14.60 -44.84
N THR A 71 -23.88 -15.84 -44.57
CA THR A 71 -25.26 -16.27 -44.79
C THR A 71 -26.07 -15.90 -43.56
N ALA A 72 -27.01 -14.98 -43.72
CA ALA A 72 -27.95 -14.59 -42.64
C ALA A 72 -29.11 -15.61 -42.53
N THR A 73 -29.20 -16.28 -41.40
CA THR A 73 -30.41 -17.06 -41.02
C THR A 73 -31.15 -16.30 -39.91
N SER A 74 -32.31 -15.76 -40.25
CA SER A 74 -33.20 -15.09 -39.30
C SER A 74 -34.09 -16.09 -38.60
N VAL A 75 -34.00 -16.20 -37.28
CA VAL A 75 -34.95 -16.89 -36.41
C VAL A 75 -35.70 -15.85 -35.58
N PRO A 76 -37.04 -15.79 -35.61
CA PRO A 76 -37.77 -14.83 -34.81
C PRO A 76 -37.78 -15.21 -33.32
N PRO A 77 -37.59 -14.23 -32.37
CA PRO A 77 -37.69 -14.52 -30.96
C PRO A 77 -39.14 -14.57 -30.49
N THR A 78 -39.50 -15.68 -29.88
CA THR A 78 -40.78 -15.81 -29.14
C THR A 78 -40.64 -15.16 -27.77
N ALA A 79 -41.32 -14.04 -27.55
CA ALA A 79 -41.35 -13.37 -26.27
C ALA A 79 -42.25 -14.07 -25.28
N THR A 80 -41.70 -14.65 -24.21
CA THR A 80 -42.43 -15.14 -23.05
C THR A 80 -42.32 -14.11 -21.93
N THR A 81 -43.43 -13.41 -21.66
CA THR A 81 -43.53 -12.45 -20.55
C THR A 81 -43.82 -13.21 -19.25
N ILE A 82 -42.88 -13.17 -18.30
CA ILE A 82 -43.06 -13.60 -16.92
C ILE A 82 -43.29 -12.34 -16.07
N PRO A 83 -44.42 -12.23 -15.32
CA PRO A 83 -44.61 -11.06 -14.46
C PRO A 83 -43.67 -11.14 -13.25
N ALA A 84 -42.92 -10.05 -13.02
CA ALA A 84 -42.05 -9.90 -11.86
C ALA A 84 -42.87 -9.58 -10.61
N THR A 85 -42.87 -10.48 -9.63
CA THR A 85 -43.36 -10.19 -8.28
C THR A 85 -42.33 -9.41 -7.51
N ALA A 86 -42.60 -8.15 -7.24
CA ALA A 86 -41.73 -7.28 -6.43
C ALA A 86 -41.84 -7.69 -4.95
N THR A 87 -40.83 -8.32 -4.40
CA THR A 87 -40.67 -8.52 -2.96
C THR A 87 -39.86 -7.37 -2.40
N THR A 88 -40.49 -6.46 -1.68
CA THR A 88 -39.81 -5.39 -0.96
C THR A 88 -39.12 -5.98 0.26
N MET A 89 -37.78 -6.01 0.23
CA MET A 89 -36.93 -6.34 1.37
C MET A 89 -36.77 -5.10 2.26
N PRO A 90 -36.91 -5.19 3.59
CA PRO A 90 -36.72 -4.04 4.47
C PRO A 90 -35.26 -3.59 4.46
N THR A 91 -35.05 -2.33 4.08
CA THR A 91 -33.75 -1.66 4.13
C THR A 91 -33.39 -1.40 5.59
N ALA A 92 -32.40 -2.10 6.13
CA ALA A 92 -31.82 -1.77 7.42
C ALA A 92 -31.05 -0.45 7.29
N THR A 93 -31.58 0.62 7.90
CA THR A 93 -30.89 1.91 8.00
C THR A 93 -29.76 1.77 9.01
N VAL A 94 -28.52 1.64 8.52
CA VAL A 94 -27.33 1.69 9.37
C VAL A 94 -27.01 3.15 9.62
N THR A 95 -27.22 3.62 10.85
CA THR A 95 -26.80 4.94 11.29
C THR A 95 -25.27 4.99 11.28
N PRO A 96 -24.62 5.90 10.51
CA PRO A 96 -23.16 6.00 10.52
C PRO A 96 -22.67 6.49 11.86
N ILE A 97 -21.89 5.67 12.57
CA ILE A 97 -21.13 6.08 13.75
C ILE A 97 -19.93 6.88 13.23
N PRO A 98 -19.73 8.16 13.64
CA PRO A 98 -18.55 8.92 13.25
C PRO A 98 -17.27 8.18 13.71
N PRO A 99 -16.19 8.19 12.92
CA PRO A 99 -14.94 7.60 13.35
C PRO A 99 -14.39 8.39 14.53
N THR A 100 -14.46 7.80 15.73
CA THR A 100 -13.79 8.33 16.90
C THR A 100 -12.29 8.16 16.69
N SER A 101 -11.54 9.26 16.64
CA SER A 101 -10.09 9.25 16.68
C SER A 101 -9.68 8.54 17.97
N THR A 102 -9.17 7.33 17.85
CA THR A 102 -8.67 6.56 18.97
C THR A 102 -7.35 7.19 19.40
N THR A 103 -7.38 8.01 20.46
CA THR A 103 -6.14 8.44 21.12
C THR A 103 -5.43 7.18 21.61
N LEU A 104 -4.18 6.97 21.15
CA LEU A 104 -3.35 5.86 21.59
C LEU A 104 -3.23 5.93 23.12
N PRO A 105 -3.49 4.85 23.87
CA PRO A 105 -3.34 4.86 25.32
C PRO A 105 -1.89 5.21 25.67
N THR A 106 -1.69 6.13 26.61
CA THR A 106 -0.38 6.41 27.19
C THR A 106 0.05 5.18 27.97
N THR A 107 0.85 4.33 27.35
CA THR A 107 1.40 3.12 28.01
C THR A 107 2.62 3.47 28.85
N ALA A 108 2.78 2.80 29.98
CA ALA A 108 3.98 2.91 30.80
C ALA A 108 5.23 2.55 29.99
N PRO A 109 6.39 3.18 30.24
CA PRO A 109 7.62 2.84 29.54
C PRO A 109 7.91 1.33 29.59
N GLY A 110 8.15 0.72 28.42
CA GLY A 110 8.47 -0.71 28.30
C GLY A 110 7.29 -1.66 28.04
N GLN A 111 6.03 -1.20 28.12
CA GLN A 111 4.89 -2.04 27.71
C GLN A 111 4.64 -1.94 26.19
N ALA A 112 4.30 -3.09 25.60
CA ALA A 112 3.91 -3.15 24.18
C ALA A 112 2.52 -2.54 23.97
N ILE A 113 2.38 -1.68 22.96
CA ILE A 113 1.11 -1.09 22.56
C ILE A 113 0.46 -2.04 21.54
N ARG A 114 -0.75 -2.54 21.86
CA ARG A 114 -1.46 -3.42 20.94
C ARG A 114 -2.04 -2.65 19.77
N LEU A 115 -1.71 -3.09 18.57
CA LEU A 115 -2.33 -2.63 17.32
C LEU A 115 -3.48 -3.57 16.98
N SER A 116 -4.68 -3.02 16.82
CA SER A 116 -5.89 -3.77 16.45
C SER A 116 -6.51 -3.17 15.21
N PHE A 117 -6.76 -4.02 14.20
CA PHE A 117 -7.43 -3.59 12.98
C PHE A 117 -8.90 -3.30 13.28
N ALA A 118 -9.39 -2.13 12.87
CA ALA A 118 -10.82 -1.87 12.92
C ALA A 118 -11.56 -2.82 11.95
N PRO A 119 -12.80 -3.22 12.25
CA PRO A 119 -13.56 -4.09 11.38
C PRO A 119 -13.58 -3.58 9.93
N GLY A 120 -13.26 -4.46 8.99
CA GLY A 120 -13.23 -4.14 7.56
C GLY A 120 -12.02 -3.33 7.08
N THR A 121 -11.05 -3.03 7.94
CA THR A 121 -9.80 -2.35 7.53
C THR A 121 -8.67 -3.37 7.33
N THR A 122 -7.74 -3.03 6.45
CA THR A 122 -6.55 -3.84 6.12
C THR A 122 -5.25 -3.20 6.58
N ASN A 123 -5.33 -2.06 7.25
CA ASN A 123 -4.15 -1.37 7.77
C ASN A 123 -4.44 -0.58 9.04
N ILE A 124 -3.36 -0.24 9.74
CA ILE A 124 -3.33 0.61 10.92
C ILE A 124 -2.25 1.65 10.70
N ILE A 125 -2.50 2.88 11.13
CA ILE A 125 -1.48 3.92 11.26
C ILE A 125 -1.39 4.28 12.74
N ALA A 126 -0.20 4.16 13.32
CA ALA A 126 0.09 4.56 14.69
C ALA A 126 1.06 5.74 14.65
N GLU A 127 0.62 6.88 15.16
CA GLU A 127 1.38 8.13 15.19
C GLU A 127 1.79 8.48 16.61
N GLY A 128 2.88 9.20 16.75
CA GLY A 128 3.32 9.69 18.05
C GLY A 128 4.67 10.39 18.00
N GLN A 129 5.11 10.79 19.18
CA GLN A 129 6.41 11.42 19.42
C GLN A 129 7.29 10.50 20.25
N MET A 130 8.58 10.53 20.01
CA MET A 130 9.59 9.79 20.76
C MET A 130 10.76 10.71 21.09
N SER A 131 11.24 10.59 22.34
CA SER A 131 12.50 11.24 22.71
C SER A 131 13.70 10.51 22.10
N ALA A 132 14.78 11.25 21.93
CA ALA A 132 16.06 10.75 21.41
C ALA A 132 16.49 9.45 22.11
N ASN A 133 17.01 8.50 21.33
CA ASN A 133 17.52 7.21 21.79
C ASN A 133 16.53 6.31 22.55
N THR A 134 15.23 6.64 22.57
CA THR A 134 14.20 5.79 23.18
C THR A 134 13.68 4.75 22.21
N THR A 135 13.06 3.69 22.76
CA THR A 135 12.43 2.62 21.99
C THR A 135 10.97 2.51 22.39
N ARG A 136 10.10 2.33 21.39
CA ARG A 136 8.66 2.07 21.59
C ARG A 136 8.31 0.74 20.95
N ARG A 137 7.60 -0.12 21.67
CA ARG A 137 7.19 -1.44 21.21
C ARG A 137 5.71 -1.48 20.88
N TYR A 138 5.41 -2.02 19.70
CA TYR A 138 4.08 -2.38 19.27
C TYR A 138 3.93 -3.88 19.16
N VAL A 139 2.70 -4.39 19.32
CA VAL A 139 2.36 -5.79 19.15
C VAL A 139 1.08 -5.92 18.34
N PHE A 140 1.04 -6.86 17.39
CA PHE A 140 -0.14 -7.18 16.60
C PHE A 140 -0.25 -8.69 16.41
N TRP A 141 -1.49 -9.16 16.28
CA TRP A 141 -1.73 -10.56 15.94
C TRP A 141 -1.81 -10.75 14.44
N ALA A 142 -1.17 -11.81 13.93
CA ALA A 142 -1.27 -12.21 12.53
C ALA A 142 -1.28 -13.73 12.37
N ASN A 143 -1.89 -14.18 11.25
CA ASN A 143 -1.93 -15.59 10.89
C ASN A 143 -0.82 -15.92 9.90
N LYS A 144 -0.30 -17.14 9.99
CA LYS A 144 0.64 -17.68 9.02
C LYS A 144 0.12 -17.55 7.59
N ASN A 145 1.01 -17.26 6.66
CA ASN A 145 0.76 -17.04 5.23
C ASN A 145 0.00 -15.75 4.87
N GLN A 146 -0.35 -14.90 5.84
CA GLN A 146 -0.71 -13.53 5.51
C GLN A 146 0.53 -12.77 5.03
N PHE A 147 0.35 -11.80 4.15
CA PHE A 147 1.40 -10.87 3.78
C PHE A 147 1.36 -9.69 4.73
N MET A 148 2.50 -9.21 5.20
CA MET A 148 2.59 -7.98 5.99
C MET A 148 3.40 -6.93 5.26
N ASP A 149 2.97 -5.69 5.41
CA ASP A 149 3.62 -4.49 4.89
C ASP A 149 3.78 -3.50 6.05
N ILE A 150 5.02 -3.20 6.42
CA ILE A 150 5.34 -2.30 7.52
C ILE A 150 6.18 -1.17 6.96
N SER A 151 5.81 0.08 7.26
CA SER A 151 6.65 1.23 6.97
C SER A 151 6.62 2.25 8.09
N LEU A 152 7.76 2.87 8.34
CA LEU A 152 7.98 3.91 9.33
C LEU A 152 8.41 5.19 8.63
N ASN A 153 7.64 6.24 8.83
CA ASN A 153 8.04 7.60 8.49
C ASN A 153 8.44 8.34 9.77
N SER A 154 9.58 9.00 9.77
CA SER A 154 10.05 9.80 10.90
C SER A 154 10.90 10.97 10.43
N ALA A 155 10.80 12.10 11.11
CA ALA A 155 11.55 13.30 10.76
C ALA A 155 13.06 13.19 11.05
N SER A 156 13.46 12.34 12.00
CA SER A 156 14.83 12.32 12.54
C SER A 156 15.45 10.91 12.58
N GLY A 157 15.19 10.09 11.55
CA GLY A 157 15.94 8.85 11.33
C GLY A 157 15.66 7.75 12.36
N ALA A 158 14.41 7.51 12.73
CA ALA A 158 14.04 6.33 13.51
C ALA A 158 14.07 5.06 12.64
N HIS A 159 14.37 3.92 13.26
CA HIS A 159 14.46 2.62 12.59
C HIS A 159 13.54 1.60 13.25
N ILE A 160 13.20 0.53 12.50
CA ILE A 160 12.38 -0.57 13.00
C ILE A 160 13.21 -1.81 13.30
N ALA A 161 12.75 -2.59 14.27
CA ALA A 161 13.12 -3.99 14.45
C ALA A 161 11.85 -4.84 14.51
N ILE A 162 11.90 -6.06 13.95
CA ILE A 162 10.73 -6.95 13.87
C ILE A 162 11.10 -8.29 14.49
N THR A 163 10.23 -8.74 15.41
CA THR A 163 10.41 -9.99 16.13
C THR A 163 9.15 -10.85 15.99
N SER A 164 9.32 -12.12 15.62
CA SER A 164 8.24 -13.08 15.49
C SER A 164 7.73 -13.59 16.85
N PRO A 165 6.57 -14.28 16.89
CA PRO A 165 6.03 -14.90 18.11
C PRO A 165 7.03 -15.86 18.80
N SER A 166 7.83 -16.61 18.03
CA SER A 166 8.88 -17.50 18.57
C SER A 166 10.12 -16.77 19.10
N GLY A 167 10.16 -15.42 19.00
CA GLY A 167 11.30 -14.62 19.42
C GLY A 167 12.39 -14.45 18.36
N LYS A 168 12.21 -14.98 17.14
CA LYS A 168 13.16 -14.80 16.04
C LYS A 168 13.12 -13.35 15.56
N LYS A 169 14.28 -12.70 15.52
CA LYS A 169 14.44 -11.37 14.95
C LYS A 169 14.57 -11.47 13.43
N LEU A 170 13.67 -10.81 12.69
CA LEU A 170 13.71 -10.72 11.24
C LEU A 170 14.45 -9.46 10.79
N VAL A 171 14.25 -8.36 11.51
CA VAL A 171 14.90 -7.07 11.29
C VAL A 171 15.49 -6.58 12.61
N ASN A 172 16.70 -6.04 12.56
CA ASN A 172 17.38 -5.42 13.70
C ASN A 172 17.62 -3.93 13.42
N PHE A 173 17.74 -3.13 14.47
CA PHE A 173 17.98 -1.69 14.35
C PHE A 173 19.25 -1.33 13.58
N ASP A 174 20.30 -2.16 13.70
CA ASP A 174 21.61 -1.91 13.06
C ASP A 174 21.54 -1.93 11.52
N GLN A 175 20.46 -2.51 10.95
CA GLN A 175 20.23 -2.54 9.52
C GLN A 175 19.68 -1.20 8.99
N GLY A 176 19.23 -0.29 9.86
CA GLY A 176 18.72 1.03 9.48
C GLY A 176 17.39 1.00 8.69
N TRP A 177 16.63 -0.07 8.82
CA TRP A 177 15.42 -0.23 8.04
C TRP A 177 14.28 0.62 8.57
N THR A 178 13.53 1.19 7.62
CA THR A 178 12.30 1.95 7.87
C THR A 178 11.08 1.28 7.22
N TRP A 179 11.27 0.18 6.49
CA TRP A 179 10.18 -0.59 5.90
C TRP A 179 10.53 -2.08 5.86
N TYR A 180 9.51 -2.93 5.84
CA TYR A 180 9.65 -4.38 5.73
C TYR A 180 8.38 -4.99 5.14
N GLN A 181 8.57 -5.90 4.20
CA GLN A 181 7.49 -6.68 3.59
C GLN A 181 7.89 -8.14 3.53
N ASP A 182 7.02 -9.03 3.98
CA ASP A 182 7.22 -10.48 3.87
C ASP A 182 5.93 -11.23 4.24
N TYR A 183 5.95 -12.54 4.02
CA TYR A 183 4.89 -13.44 4.50
C TYR A 183 5.09 -13.77 5.98
N ILE A 184 3.97 -13.77 6.72
CA ILE A 184 3.90 -14.20 8.11
C ILE A 184 4.24 -15.68 8.19
N SER A 185 5.32 -16.03 8.88
CA SER A 185 5.84 -17.41 8.97
C SER A 185 5.12 -18.27 10.02
N GLU A 186 4.50 -17.66 11.02
CA GLU A 186 3.84 -18.33 12.14
C GLU A 186 2.66 -17.51 12.70
N ASN A 187 1.68 -18.20 13.30
CA ASN A 187 0.56 -17.54 13.98
C ASN A 187 1.02 -16.94 15.30
N GLY A 188 0.49 -15.79 15.67
CA GLY A 188 0.71 -15.25 17.00
C GLY A 188 0.96 -13.75 17.04
N ASP A 189 1.48 -13.30 18.19
CA ASP A 189 1.81 -11.91 18.45
C ASP A 189 3.18 -11.56 17.88
N TRP A 190 3.18 -10.68 16.91
CA TRP A 190 4.36 -10.11 16.27
C TRP A 190 4.68 -8.76 16.90
N TYR A 191 5.97 -8.48 17.05
CA TYR A 191 6.44 -7.25 17.68
C TYR A 191 7.15 -6.36 16.67
N ILE A 192 6.82 -5.06 16.69
CA ILE A 192 7.51 -4.00 15.97
C ILE A 192 8.09 -3.06 17.03
N ASP A 193 9.39 -2.97 17.09
CA ASP A 193 10.08 -1.99 17.90
C ASP A 193 10.50 -0.82 17.02
N ILE A 194 10.23 0.41 17.44
CA ILE A 194 10.72 1.64 16.83
C ILE A 194 11.77 2.22 17.76
N LYS A 195 12.97 2.51 17.24
CA LYS A 195 14.02 3.20 17.98
C LYS A 195 14.28 4.56 17.35
N ALA A 196 14.11 5.62 18.14
CA ALA A 196 14.48 6.98 17.73
C ALA A 196 15.99 7.11 17.57
N GLY A 197 16.41 7.95 16.62
CA GLY A 197 17.81 8.35 16.46
C GLY A 197 18.29 9.24 17.62
N GLN A 198 19.31 10.04 17.33
CA GLN A 198 19.93 10.95 18.33
C GLN A 198 19.11 12.20 18.64
N TYR A 199 17.97 12.41 17.99
CA TYR A 199 17.07 13.55 18.17
C TYR A 199 15.64 13.08 18.48
N ASP A 200 14.89 13.93 19.17
CA ASP A 200 13.44 13.76 19.30
C ASP A 200 12.80 13.73 17.93
N THR A 201 11.78 12.90 17.77
CA THR A 201 11.13 12.71 16.46
C THR A 201 9.65 12.44 16.59
N ASP A 202 8.88 13.04 15.67
CA ASP A 202 7.56 12.55 15.32
C ASP A 202 7.71 11.35 14.40
N TYR A 203 6.79 10.40 14.49
CA TYR A 203 6.76 9.24 13.62
C TYR A 203 5.32 8.85 13.25
N SER A 204 5.21 8.18 12.12
CA SER A 204 4.02 7.50 11.67
C SER A 204 4.40 6.08 11.25
N LEU A 205 3.90 5.07 12.00
CA LEU A 205 4.08 3.66 11.70
C LEU A 205 2.84 3.15 10.95
N TYR A 206 3.04 2.67 9.74
CA TYR A 206 2.04 1.96 8.97
C TYR A 206 2.24 0.45 9.14
N LEU A 207 1.14 -0.27 9.38
CA LEU A 207 1.06 -1.73 9.34
C LEU A 207 -0.10 -2.13 8.44
N GLY A 208 0.18 -2.85 7.35
CA GLY A 208 -0.79 -3.40 6.40
C GLY A 208 -0.80 -4.93 6.44
N ILE A 209 -2.01 -5.51 6.48
CA ILE A 209 -2.27 -6.94 6.25
C ILE A 209 -3.31 -7.00 5.12
N PRO A 210 -2.90 -7.17 3.86
CA PRO A 210 -3.80 -7.15 2.72
C PRO A 210 -4.86 -8.26 2.79
N GLN A 211 -6.07 -7.95 2.33
CA GLN A 211 -7.12 -8.94 2.15
C GLN A 211 -6.78 -9.86 0.97
N ARG A 212 -6.65 -11.17 1.22
CA ARG A 212 -6.42 -12.16 0.18
C ARG A 212 -7.65 -12.30 -0.70
N LEU A 213 -7.45 -12.16 -2.01
CA LEU A 213 -8.45 -12.44 -3.03
C LEU A 213 -8.17 -13.82 -3.64
N SER A 214 -9.17 -14.70 -3.61
CA SER A 214 -9.08 -16.04 -4.16
C SER A 214 -10.24 -16.28 -5.11
N PHE A 215 -9.93 -16.70 -6.34
CA PHE A 215 -10.94 -17.01 -7.35
C PHE A 215 -11.60 -18.35 -7.03
N ALA A 216 -12.92 -18.43 -7.21
CA ALA A 216 -13.60 -19.73 -7.19
C ALA A 216 -13.12 -20.60 -8.38
N PRO A 217 -13.14 -21.93 -8.27
CA PRO A 217 -12.75 -22.81 -9.37
C PRO A 217 -13.47 -22.44 -10.66
N ASN A 218 -12.72 -22.38 -11.76
CA ASN A 218 -13.22 -22.05 -13.10
C ASN A 218 -13.86 -20.66 -13.26
N THR A 219 -13.63 -19.74 -12.31
CA THR A 219 -14.06 -18.34 -12.43
C THR A 219 -12.84 -17.45 -12.61
N PRO A 220 -12.64 -16.85 -13.81
CA PRO A 220 -11.49 -16.00 -14.06
C PRO A 220 -11.68 -14.55 -13.55
N SER A 221 -12.81 -14.27 -12.92
CA SER A 221 -13.14 -12.95 -12.37
C SER A 221 -13.87 -13.05 -11.06
N MET A 222 -13.73 -12.03 -10.23
CA MET A 222 -14.44 -11.87 -8.96
C MET A 222 -14.76 -10.41 -8.69
N THR A 223 -15.72 -10.22 -7.80
CA THR A 223 -16.11 -8.89 -7.30
C THR A 223 -16.11 -8.93 -5.79
N VAL A 224 -15.52 -7.90 -5.17
CA VAL A 224 -15.49 -7.74 -3.72
C VAL A 224 -15.92 -6.32 -3.34
N LYS A 225 -16.68 -6.20 -2.25
CA LYS A 225 -17.07 -4.91 -1.67
C LYS A 225 -16.21 -4.64 -0.44
N ALA A 226 -15.84 -3.37 -0.26
CA ALA A 226 -15.14 -2.89 0.92
C ALA A 226 -15.57 -1.46 1.24
N THR A 227 -15.62 -1.11 2.52
CA THR A 227 -15.79 0.28 2.94
C THR A 227 -14.42 0.84 3.30
N ILE A 228 -13.99 1.87 2.57
CA ILE A 228 -12.70 2.54 2.80
C ILE A 228 -12.95 3.81 3.62
N PRO A 229 -12.35 3.95 4.80
CA PRO A 229 -12.44 5.20 5.58
C PRO A 229 -11.86 6.39 4.80
N ALA A 230 -12.32 7.60 5.15
CA ALA A 230 -11.84 8.84 4.54
C ALA A 230 -10.32 8.97 4.63
N GLY A 231 -9.67 9.27 3.52
CA GLY A 231 -8.22 9.47 3.45
C GLY A 231 -7.39 8.21 3.74
N ARG A 232 -7.99 7.01 3.67
CA ARG A 232 -7.32 5.73 3.95
C ARG A 232 -7.16 4.88 2.70
N VAL A 233 -6.36 3.83 2.83
CA VAL A 233 -6.15 2.81 1.80
C VAL A 233 -6.81 1.50 2.22
N HIS A 234 -7.29 0.71 1.27
CA HIS A 234 -7.62 -0.70 1.46
C HIS A 234 -6.71 -1.54 0.57
N ASN A 235 -6.06 -2.51 1.17
CA ASN A 235 -5.05 -3.33 0.52
C ASN A 235 -5.65 -4.69 0.18
N PHE A 236 -5.57 -5.08 -1.08
CA PHE A 236 -5.87 -6.44 -1.54
C PHE A 236 -4.60 -7.10 -2.04
N ILE A 237 -4.60 -8.44 -2.05
CA ILE A 237 -3.51 -9.23 -2.61
C ILE A 237 -4.08 -10.42 -3.38
N ALA A 238 -3.59 -10.64 -4.60
CA ALA A 238 -4.05 -11.72 -5.49
C ALA A 238 -2.87 -12.37 -6.19
N TRP A 239 -2.95 -13.69 -6.37
CA TRP A 239 -1.95 -14.45 -7.13
C TRP A 239 -2.24 -14.43 -8.62
N GLY A 240 -1.19 -14.26 -9.44
CA GLY A 240 -1.26 -14.41 -10.89
C GLY A 240 -0.01 -15.09 -11.44
N ASN A 241 -0.17 -15.75 -12.60
CA ASN A 241 0.95 -16.35 -13.32
C ASN A 241 1.51 -15.38 -14.36
N LYS A 242 2.79 -15.51 -14.67
CA LYS A 242 3.43 -14.77 -15.77
C LYS A 242 2.68 -14.95 -17.08
N GLY A 243 2.42 -13.84 -17.76
CA GLY A 243 1.73 -13.81 -19.05
C GLY A 243 0.21 -13.79 -18.97
N GLN A 244 -0.38 -14.03 -17.80
CA GLN A 244 -1.82 -13.77 -17.59
C GLN A 244 -2.10 -12.26 -17.64
N THR A 245 -3.29 -11.90 -18.08
CA THR A 245 -3.75 -10.50 -18.08
C THR A 245 -4.49 -10.19 -16.79
N LEU A 246 -3.93 -9.28 -15.99
CA LEU A 246 -4.60 -8.70 -14.84
C LEU A 246 -5.47 -7.54 -15.30
N LYS A 247 -6.75 -7.59 -14.94
CA LYS A 247 -7.69 -6.48 -15.12
C LYS A 247 -8.33 -6.15 -13.78
N VAL A 248 -8.25 -4.87 -13.38
CA VAL A 248 -8.80 -4.35 -12.12
C VAL A 248 -9.68 -3.14 -12.44
N SER A 249 -10.82 -3.03 -11.77
CA SER A 249 -11.63 -1.81 -11.79
C SER A 249 -12.28 -1.56 -10.44
N VAL A 250 -12.39 -0.27 -10.08
CA VAL A 250 -13.00 0.21 -8.83
C VAL A 250 -14.20 1.09 -9.16
N THR A 251 -15.30 0.87 -8.47
CA THR A 251 -16.53 1.67 -8.57
C THR A 251 -16.98 2.08 -7.16
N PRO A 252 -17.34 3.36 -6.92
CA PRO A 252 -17.33 4.50 -7.86
C PRO A 252 -15.92 4.91 -8.26
N THR A 253 -15.78 5.62 -9.38
CA THR A 253 -14.48 6.05 -9.91
C THR A 253 -13.98 7.36 -9.32
N GLN A 254 -14.87 8.17 -8.76
CA GLN A 254 -14.50 9.48 -8.19
C GLN A 254 -13.87 9.33 -6.80
N ASN A 255 -12.83 10.11 -6.55
CA ASN A 255 -12.10 10.16 -5.28
C ASN A 255 -11.36 8.87 -4.91
N PHE A 256 -11.07 8.00 -5.89
CA PHE A 256 -10.27 6.80 -5.67
C PHE A 256 -9.06 6.76 -6.59
N LYS A 257 -7.98 6.16 -6.07
CA LYS A 257 -6.73 5.91 -6.81
C LYS A 257 -6.33 4.46 -6.64
N LEU A 258 -5.77 3.90 -7.70
CA LEU A 258 -5.27 2.53 -7.72
C LEU A 258 -3.74 2.54 -7.78
N SER A 259 -3.09 1.72 -6.98
CA SER A 259 -1.71 1.30 -7.24
C SER A 259 -1.62 -0.22 -7.25
N ILE A 260 -0.76 -0.75 -8.12
CA ILE A 260 -0.58 -2.20 -8.30
C ILE A 260 0.90 -2.49 -8.43
N TYR A 261 1.40 -3.41 -7.62
CA TYR A 261 2.78 -3.85 -7.69
C TYR A 261 2.92 -5.31 -7.25
N HIS A 262 3.90 -5.98 -7.80
CA HIS A 262 4.29 -7.33 -7.40
C HIS A 262 5.00 -7.29 -6.04
N VAL A 263 4.88 -8.34 -5.23
CA VAL A 263 5.51 -8.41 -3.89
C VAL A 263 7.04 -8.31 -3.91
N ASN A 264 7.70 -8.50 -5.06
CA ASN A 264 9.14 -8.25 -5.21
C ASN A 264 9.50 -6.78 -5.45
N GLY A 265 8.51 -5.88 -5.53
CA GLY A 265 8.68 -4.45 -5.77
C GLY A 265 8.50 -4.00 -7.21
N THR A 266 8.24 -4.90 -8.18
CA THR A 266 7.93 -4.51 -9.56
C THR A 266 6.61 -3.76 -9.62
N VAL A 267 6.64 -2.50 -10.08
CA VAL A 267 5.48 -1.61 -10.16
C VAL A 267 4.76 -1.78 -11.49
N LEU A 268 3.46 -2.08 -11.47
CA LEU A 268 2.59 -2.13 -12.64
C LEU A 268 1.83 -0.81 -12.80
N LEU A 269 1.36 -0.25 -11.69
CA LEU A 269 0.62 1.01 -11.63
C LEU A 269 1.03 1.79 -10.37
N SER A 270 1.59 2.99 -10.54
CA SER A 270 2.19 3.76 -9.43
C SER A 270 1.18 4.46 -8.50
N GLY A 271 -0.08 4.61 -8.90
CA GLY A 271 -1.09 5.34 -8.10
C GLY A 271 -0.95 6.86 -8.08
N MET A 272 -0.06 7.43 -8.91
CA MET A 272 0.14 8.89 -8.97
C MET A 272 -0.99 9.65 -9.69
N GLY A 273 -1.82 8.95 -10.48
CA GLY A 273 -2.98 9.51 -11.17
C GLY A 273 -4.31 9.08 -10.52
N GLU A 274 -5.41 9.74 -10.91
CA GLU A 274 -6.76 9.31 -10.55
C GLU A 274 -7.22 8.15 -11.45
N VAL A 275 -6.48 7.04 -11.40
CA VAL A 275 -6.75 5.84 -12.18
C VAL A 275 -7.52 4.86 -11.30
N THR A 276 -8.69 4.44 -11.77
CA THR A 276 -9.57 3.47 -11.09
C THR A 276 -9.77 2.19 -11.88
N SER A 277 -9.13 2.07 -13.04
CA SER A 277 -9.11 0.85 -13.84
C SER A 277 -7.71 0.61 -14.41
N PHE A 278 -7.34 -0.67 -14.55
CA PHE A 278 -6.04 -1.10 -15.03
C PHE A 278 -6.17 -2.42 -15.75
N GLU A 279 -5.43 -2.58 -16.85
CA GLU A 279 -5.32 -3.82 -17.58
C GLU A 279 -3.91 -3.98 -18.14
N SER A 280 -3.22 -5.09 -17.83
CA SER A 280 -1.88 -5.37 -18.34
C SER A 280 -1.53 -6.85 -18.18
N PRO A 281 -0.68 -7.41 -19.07
CA PRO A 281 -0.04 -8.68 -18.82
C PRO A 281 0.83 -8.65 -17.56
N LEU A 282 0.83 -9.74 -16.81
CA LEU A 282 1.66 -9.91 -15.63
C LEU A 282 3.08 -10.29 -16.05
N PRO A 283 4.11 -9.51 -15.67
CA PRO A 283 5.50 -9.79 -16.05
C PRO A 283 6.09 -11.01 -15.35
N GLU A 284 5.56 -11.35 -14.17
CA GLU A 284 6.08 -12.42 -13.31
C GLU A 284 4.95 -13.24 -12.70
N ALA A 285 5.25 -14.43 -12.21
CA ALA A 285 4.33 -15.23 -11.41
C ALA A 285 4.50 -14.86 -9.93
N GLY A 286 3.39 -14.65 -9.23
CA GLY A 286 3.41 -14.32 -7.81
C GLY A 286 2.22 -13.51 -7.35
N ASP A 287 2.33 -12.98 -6.16
CA ASP A 287 1.31 -12.14 -5.56
C ASP A 287 1.46 -10.68 -5.99
N TYR A 288 0.33 -10.08 -6.29
CA TYR A 288 0.19 -8.68 -6.65
C TYR A 288 -0.61 -7.95 -5.56
N LEU A 289 -0.02 -6.90 -5.01
CA LEU A 289 -0.68 -5.97 -4.11
C LEU A 289 -1.49 -4.97 -4.93
N ILE A 290 -2.76 -4.83 -4.59
CA ILE A 290 -3.72 -3.93 -5.24
C ILE A 290 -4.23 -3.00 -4.15
N ASN A 291 -3.77 -1.76 -4.14
CA ASN A 291 -4.13 -0.78 -3.14
C ASN A 291 -5.14 0.19 -3.72
N VAL A 292 -6.25 0.36 -3.02
CA VAL A 292 -7.28 1.34 -3.35
C VAL A 292 -7.25 2.43 -2.30
N PHE A 293 -6.78 3.60 -2.70
CA PHE A 293 -6.73 4.79 -1.85
C PHE A 293 -8.00 5.62 -2.02
N SER A 294 -8.60 6.05 -0.91
CA SER A 294 -9.75 6.95 -0.88
C SER A 294 -9.32 8.40 -0.59
N ALA A 295 -9.61 9.31 -1.50
CA ALA A 295 -9.56 10.75 -1.27
C ALA A 295 -10.93 11.33 -0.85
N ALA A 296 -11.94 10.48 -0.63
CA ALA A 296 -13.26 10.90 -0.18
C ALA A 296 -13.20 11.50 1.23
N ALA A 297 -14.07 12.48 1.50
CA ALA A 297 -14.16 13.11 2.82
C ALA A 297 -14.90 12.26 3.86
N THR A 298 -15.62 11.22 3.42
CA THR A 298 -16.37 10.30 4.28
C THR A 298 -16.04 8.84 3.93
N PRO A 299 -16.26 7.88 4.85
CA PRO A 299 -16.13 6.47 4.55
C PRO A 299 -17.03 6.11 3.35
N THR A 300 -16.48 5.43 2.37
CA THR A 300 -17.19 5.13 1.11
C THR A 300 -17.06 3.65 0.77
N GLU A 301 -18.21 3.03 0.45
CA GLU A 301 -18.23 1.66 -0.07
C GLU A 301 -17.73 1.66 -1.52
N ILE A 302 -16.82 0.76 -1.80
CA ILE A 302 -16.35 0.46 -3.14
C ILE A 302 -16.75 -0.96 -3.57
N THR A 303 -16.81 -1.14 -4.87
CA THR A 303 -16.83 -2.45 -5.52
C THR A 303 -15.55 -2.58 -6.34
N LEU A 304 -14.69 -3.50 -5.95
CA LEU A 304 -13.51 -3.91 -6.74
C LEU A 304 -13.88 -5.09 -7.60
N THR A 305 -13.69 -4.99 -8.91
CA THR A 305 -13.77 -6.11 -9.85
C THR A 305 -12.38 -6.48 -10.30
N LEU A 306 -12.03 -7.76 -10.14
CA LEU A 306 -10.72 -8.32 -10.48
C LEU A 306 -10.90 -9.48 -11.45
N SER A 307 -10.08 -9.52 -12.50
CA SER A 307 -9.97 -10.64 -13.43
C SER A 307 -8.50 -10.95 -13.70
N ILE A 308 -8.16 -12.24 -13.71
CA ILE A 308 -6.82 -12.75 -14.10
C ILE A 308 -7.06 -13.91 -15.08
N LYS A 309 -6.61 -13.75 -16.36
CA LYS A 309 -6.88 -14.70 -17.45
C LYS A 309 -5.60 -15.07 -18.18
#